data_67eacd8da2d4a912e206d37f52227962
#
_entry.id   67eacd8da2d4a912e206d37f52227962
#
_cell.length_a   1.000
_cell.length_b   1.000
_cell.length_c   1.000
_cell.angle_alpha   90.00
_cell.angle_beta   90.00
_cell.angle_gamma   90.00
#
_symmetry.space_group_name_H-M   'P 1'
#
loop_
_entity.id
_entity.type
_entity.pdbx_description
1 polymer ?
#
loop_
_entity_poly.entity_id
_entity_poly.type
_entity_poly.pdbx_seq_one_letter_code
_entity_poly.pdbx_strand_id
1 'polypeptide(L)'
;VFTTPDIDRLTPDGELIDVGVIDNWQNEVDGLKDDQDALNEFYRQFPRTTEHAFRDETKNSIFNLVKLYEQIDYNEEMTRTLGVTTGNFQWVNGIKDSQVIFYPDPKGRFKLSWVPPQQLQNRVILKNGIKYPGNEHMGAFGCDSYDISGTVDGVGSKGALHGLTRFSMENAPANSFFLEYLSRPPTAEMFFEDVLMALVFYGMPI
;
A
#
# COMPACT_ATOMS: atom_id res chain seq x y z
N VAL A 1 -17.24 1.35 -17.27
CA VAL A 1 -16.99 1.64 -18.68
C VAL A 1 -17.96 2.71 -19.12
N PHE A 2 -17.51 3.96 -19.17
CA PHE A 2 -18.28 5.03 -19.77
C PHE A 2 -18.34 4.80 -21.27
N THR A 3 -19.41 4.21 -21.71
CA THR A 3 -19.80 4.19 -23.11
C THR A 3 -21.05 5.02 -23.30
N THR A 4 -20.97 6.31 -23.10
CA THR A 4 -21.87 7.19 -23.84
C THR A 4 -21.11 7.63 -25.07
N PRO A 5 -21.53 7.25 -26.26
CA PRO A 5 -21.05 7.86 -27.46
C PRO A 5 -21.65 9.28 -27.50
N ASP A 6 -21.00 10.21 -26.86
CA ASP A 6 -21.31 11.62 -27.07
C ASP A 6 -20.81 11.97 -28.45
N ILE A 7 -21.78 12.10 -29.36
CA ILE A 7 -21.55 12.60 -30.72
C ILE A 7 -20.91 14.00 -30.69
N ASP A 8 -21.05 14.71 -29.59
CA ASP A 8 -20.44 16.02 -29.34
C ASP A 8 -18.95 15.99 -28.98
N ARG A 9 -18.32 14.79 -28.98
CA ARG A 9 -16.90 14.59 -28.68
C ARG A 9 -15.99 14.45 -29.88
N LEU A 10 -16.52 14.62 -31.05
CA LEU A 10 -15.72 14.65 -32.26
C LEU A 10 -15.48 16.11 -32.62
N THR A 11 -14.22 16.43 -32.94
CA THR A 11 -13.93 17.68 -33.65
C THR A 11 -14.69 17.69 -34.98
N PRO A 12 -14.91 18.83 -35.60
CA PRO A 12 -15.47 18.90 -36.94
C PRO A 12 -14.74 18.03 -37.97
N ASP A 13 -13.48 17.67 -37.68
CA ASP A 13 -12.62 16.82 -38.51
C ASP A 13 -12.66 15.32 -38.08
N GLY A 14 -13.51 14.98 -37.12
CA GLY A 14 -13.72 13.58 -36.69
C GLY A 14 -12.71 13.05 -35.69
N GLU A 15 -11.87 13.87 -35.08
CA GLU A 15 -10.98 13.46 -34.00
C GLU A 15 -11.69 13.41 -32.65
N LEU A 16 -11.39 12.40 -31.85
CA LEU A 16 -11.97 12.20 -30.51
C LEU A 16 -11.46 13.28 -29.55
N ILE A 17 -12.34 14.11 -29.03
CA ILE A 17 -12.03 15.03 -27.92
C ILE A 17 -12.21 14.29 -26.60
N ASP A 18 -11.24 13.49 -26.22
CA ASP A 18 -11.34 12.65 -25.03
C ASP A 18 -11.04 13.39 -23.71
N VAL A 19 -10.38 14.54 -23.81
CA VAL A 19 -9.92 15.32 -22.65
C VAL A 19 -11.09 15.88 -21.83
N GLY A 20 -12.20 16.25 -22.46
CA GLY A 20 -13.33 16.89 -21.78
C GLY A 20 -14.11 16.00 -20.81
N VAL A 21 -14.10 14.68 -21.00
CA VAL A 21 -14.89 13.74 -20.14
C VAL A 21 -14.19 13.47 -18.83
N ILE A 22 -12.88 13.28 -18.91
CA ILE A 22 -12.05 13.04 -17.72
C ILE A 22 -12.05 14.30 -16.88
N ASP A 23 -11.91 15.46 -17.50
CA ASP A 23 -11.92 16.75 -16.81
C ASP A 23 -13.29 17.05 -16.19
N ASN A 24 -14.39 16.78 -16.90
CA ASN A 24 -15.74 16.94 -16.35
C ASN A 24 -15.99 16.00 -15.18
N TRP A 25 -15.59 14.74 -15.31
CA TRP A 25 -15.70 13.77 -14.22
C TRP A 25 -14.88 14.21 -13.00
N GLN A 26 -13.66 14.72 -13.21
CA GLN A 26 -12.82 15.23 -12.14
C GLN A 26 -13.41 16.48 -11.48
N ASN A 27 -13.97 17.39 -12.27
CA ASN A 27 -14.64 18.59 -11.76
C ASN A 27 -15.85 18.24 -10.88
N GLU A 28 -16.65 17.24 -11.27
CA GLU A 28 -17.76 16.73 -10.45
C GLU A 28 -17.24 16.12 -9.14
N VAL A 29 -16.20 15.29 -9.19
CA VAL A 29 -15.54 14.74 -8.00
C VAL A 29 -15.05 15.86 -7.09
N ASP A 30 -14.38 16.86 -7.65
CA ASP A 30 -13.86 18.00 -6.89
C ASP A 30 -14.98 18.85 -6.26
N GLY A 31 -16.10 18.98 -6.95
CA GLY A 31 -17.30 19.67 -6.44
C GLY A 31 -18.01 18.92 -5.31
N LEU A 32 -17.86 17.60 -5.24
CA LEU A 32 -18.51 16.73 -4.25
C LEU A 32 -17.60 16.36 -3.07
N LYS A 33 -16.37 16.84 -3.02
CA LYS A 33 -15.38 16.46 -1.98
C LYS A 33 -15.85 16.69 -0.53
N ASP A 34 -16.68 17.71 -0.32
CA ASP A 34 -17.20 18.05 1.01
C ASP A 34 -18.45 17.25 1.39
N ASP A 35 -19.05 16.50 0.44
CA ASP A 35 -20.22 15.63 0.64
C ASP A 35 -19.87 14.20 0.23
N GLN A 36 -19.40 13.43 1.19
CA GLN A 36 -18.91 12.08 0.92
C GLN A 36 -20.00 11.10 0.49
N ASP A 37 -21.23 11.29 0.95
CA ASP A 37 -22.36 10.45 0.54
C ASP A 37 -22.70 10.71 -0.93
N ALA A 38 -22.76 11.98 -1.33
CA ALA A 38 -22.96 12.35 -2.72
C ALA A 38 -21.80 11.90 -3.62
N LEU A 39 -20.56 12.00 -3.14
CA LEU A 39 -19.37 11.53 -3.86
C LEU A 39 -19.40 10.00 -4.07
N ASN A 40 -19.76 9.22 -3.04
CA ASN A 40 -19.88 7.78 -3.15
C ASN A 40 -20.99 7.38 -4.12
N GLU A 41 -22.14 8.09 -4.09
CA GLU A 41 -23.23 7.89 -5.05
C GLU A 41 -22.77 8.21 -6.48
N PHE A 42 -22.04 9.30 -6.68
CA PHE A 42 -21.46 9.66 -7.96
C PHE A 42 -20.53 8.59 -8.49
N TYR A 43 -19.63 8.05 -7.65
CA TYR A 43 -18.74 6.96 -8.04
C TYR A 43 -19.49 5.69 -8.44
N ARG A 44 -20.60 5.36 -7.77
CA ARG A 44 -21.44 4.21 -8.15
C ARG A 44 -22.13 4.41 -9.48
N GLN A 45 -22.63 5.62 -9.72
CA GLN A 45 -23.33 5.94 -10.98
C GLN A 45 -22.36 6.08 -12.16
N PHE A 46 -21.17 6.60 -11.88
CA PHE A 46 -20.14 6.91 -12.89
C PHE A 46 -18.79 6.28 -12.53
N PRO A 47 -18.71 4.94 -12.44
CA PRO A 47 -17.51 4.26 -12.00
C PRO A 47 -16.40 4.32 -13.04
N ARG A 48 -15.19 4.69 -12.62
CA ARG A 48 -13.97 4.55 -13.43
C ARG A 48 -13.20 3.27 -13.10
N THR A 49 -13.41 2.71 -11.92
CA THR A 49 -12.81 1.45 -11.47
C THR A 49 -13.90 0.49 -11.01
N THR A 50 -13.55 -0.78 -10.83
CA THR A 50 -14.46 -1.79 -10.29
C THR A 50 -14.86 -1.43 -8.85
N GLU A 51 -13.91 -0.91 -8.08
CA GLU A 51 -14.13 -0.48 -6.69
C GLU A 51 -15.16 0.66 -6.62
N HIS A 52 -15.13 1.59 -7.57
CA HIS A 52 -16.14 2.66 -7.66
C HIS A 52 -17.55 2.10 -7.87
N ALA A 53 -17.70 1.08 -8.72
CA ALA A 53 -19.00 0.49 -9.03
C ALA A 53 -19.64 -0.24 -7.84
N PHE A 54 -18.82 -0.74 -6.92
CA PHE A 54 -19.27 -1.56 -5.79
C PHE A 54 -19.14 -0.86 -4.43
N ARG A 55 -19.07 0.49 -4.40
CA ARG A 55 -19.12 1.25 -3.14
C ARG A 55 -20.48 1.06 -2.46
N ASP A 56 -20.47 0.43 -1.28
CA ASP A 56 -21.68 0.17 -0.51
C ASP A 56 -22.14 1.40 0.28
N GLU A 57 -23.44 1.41 0.59
CA GLU A 57 -24.00 2.39 1.51
C GLU A 57 -23.52 2.13 2.94
N THR A 58 -23.16 3.20 3.64
CA THR A 58 -22.57 3.17 4.99
C THR A 58 -23.50 2.58 6.07
N LYS A 59 -24.78 2.37 5.78
CA LYS A 59 -25.82 2.12 6.79
C LYS A 59 -25.75 0.77 7.49
N ASN A 60 -25.06 -0.22 6.92
CA ASN A 60 -25.03 -1.60 7.46
C ASN A 60 -23.62 -2.10 7.80
N SER A 61 -22.58 -1.27 7.74
CA SER A 61 -21.21 -1.66 8.07
C SER A 61 -20.88 -1.31 9.51
N ILE A 62 -20.18 -2.21 10.20
CA ILE A 62 -19.55 -1.93 11.51
C ILE A 62 -18.36 -0.97 11.39
N PHE A 63 -17.83 -0.79 10.18
CA PHE A 63 -16.76 0.14 9.87
C PHE A 63 -17.33 1.42 9.28
N ASN A 64 -16.66 2.55 9.54
CA ASN A 64 -16.97 3.80 8.86
C ASN A 64 -16.48 3.73 7.41
N LEU A 65 -17.37 3.31 6.50
CA LEU A 65 -17.04 3.13 5.08
C LEU A 65 -16.63 4.45 4.41
N VAL A 66 -17.18 5.58 4.84
CA VAL A 66 -16.78 6.90 4.33
C VAL A 66 -15.30 7.11 4.54
N LYS A 67 -14.81 6.97 5.78
CA LYS A 67 -13.38 7.11 6.08
C LYS A 67 -12.51 6.06 5.39
N LEU A 68 -13.05 4.87 5.17
CA LEU A 68 -12.34 3.82 4.45
C LEU A 68 -12.14 4.22 2.98
N TYR A 69 -13.18 4.72 2.31
CA TYR A 69 -13.08 5.17 0.92
C TYR A 69 -12.23 6.43 0.78
N GLU A 70 -12.34 7.39 1.69
CA GLU A 70 -11.41 8.54 1.76
C GLU A 70 -9.95 8.10 1.81
N GLN A 71 -9.66 7.06 2.62
CA GLN A 71 -8.30 6.54 2.74
C GLN A 71 -7.86 5.78 1.48
N ILE A 72 -8.76 5.05 0.84
CA ILE A 72 -8.48 4.37 -0.44
C ILE A 72 -8.14 5.40 -1.51
N ASP A 73 -8.97 6.42 -1.67
CA ASP A 73 -8.77 7.48 -2.66
C ASP A 73 -7.46 8.24 -2.40
N TYR A 74 -7.16 8.54 -1.13
CA TYR A 74 -5.88 9.13 -0.74
C TYR A 74 -4.69 8.23 -1.09
N ASN A 75 -4.78 6.93 -0.82
CA ASN A 75 -3.71 5.98 -1.12
C ASN A 75 -3.47 5.85 -2.63
N GLU A 76 -4.53 5.87 -3.45
CA GLU A 76 -4.41 5.85 -4.91
C GLU A 76 -3.72 7.12 -5.43
N GLU A 77 -4.11 8.29 -4.92
CA GLU A 77 -3.47 9.57 -5.26
C GLU A 77 -2.00 9.60 -4.85
N MET A 78 -1.69 9.15 -3.62
CA MET A 78 -0.31 9.09 -3.12
C MET A 78 0.54 8.09 -3.90
N THR A 79 -0.02 6.95 -4.29
CA THR A 79 0.67 5.97 -5.14
C THR A 79 1.03 6.58 -6.50
N ARG A 80 0.11 7.37 -7.07
CA ARG A 80 0.33 8.04 -8.35
C ARG A 80 1.35 9.19 -8.25
N THR A 81 1.33 9.93 -7.14
CA THR A 81 2.09 11.18 -6.99
C THR A 81 3.50 10.94 -6.40
N LEU A 82 3.62 10.15 -5.35
CA LEU A 82 4.88 9.90 -4.64
C LEU A 82 5.57 8.62 -5.10
N GLY A 83 4.83 7.73 -5.76
CA GLY A 83 5.30 6.43 -6.20
C GLY A 83 5.41 5.41 -5.06
N VAL A 84 4.92 4.22 -5.32
CA VAL A 84 5.17 3.05 -4.48
C VAL A 84 6.19 2.18 -5.19
N THR A 85 7.28 1.87 -4.51
CA THR A 85 8.31 0.99 -5.05
C THR A 85 8.01 -0.46 -4.66
N THR A 86 7.83 -1.30 -5.66
CA THR A 86 7.71 -2.75 -5.45
C THR A 86 9.10 -3.39 -5.52
N GLY A 87 9.38 -4.37 -4.66
CA GLY A 87 10.68 -5.02 -4.63
C GLY A 87 10.79 -6.13 -3.61
N ASN A 88 12.02 -6.54 -3.36
CA ASN A 88 12.35 -7.57 -2.37
C ASN A 88 13.54 -7.13 -1.52
N PHE A 89 13.63 -7.70 -0.33
CA PHE A 89 14.82 -7.61 0.53
C PHE A 89 15.75 -8.79 0.27
N GLN A 90 17.03 -8.57 0.46
CA GLN A 90 18.06 -9.59 0.35
C GLN A 90 19.19 -9.34 1.34
N TRP A 91 19.72 -10.41 1.93
CA TRP A 91 20.95 -10.36 2.70
C TRP A 91 22.13 -10.00 1.81
N VAL A 92 22.98 -9.11 2.28
CA VAL A 92 24.20 -8.73 1.56
C VAL A 92 25.09 -9.96 1.39
N ASN A 93 25.49 -10.22 0.15
CA ASN A 93 26.26 -11.40 -0.27
C ASN A 93 25.58 -12.75 0.08
N GLY A 94 24.28 -12.78 0.31
CA GLY A 94 23.56 -13.98 0.73
C GLY A 94 23.87 -14.49 2.13
N ILE A 95 24.57 -13.69 2.95
CA ILE A 95 24.97 -14.06 4.30
C ILE A 95 23.84 -13.67 5.26
N LYS A 96 23.15 -14.66 5.84
CA LYS A 96 22.13 -14.44 6.85
C LYS A 96 22.67 -13.68 8.06
N ASP A 97 21.79 -12.91 8.71
CA ASP A 97 22.13 -12.03 9.84
C ASP A 97 23.17 -10.94 9.58
N SER A 98 23.49 -10.71 8.31
CA SER A 98 24.32 -9.58 7.88
C SER A 98 23.49 -8.29 7.72
N GLN A 99 23.89 -7.42 6.85
CA GLN A 99 23.08 -6.29 6.40
C GLN A 99 22.06 -6.73 5.35
N VAL A 100 20.97 -5.98 5.25
CA VAL A 100 19.91 -6.19 4.25
C VAL A 100 19.91 -5.03 3.26
N ILE A 101 19.72 -5.32 2.01
CA ILE A 101 19.48 -4.35 0.95
C ILE A 101 18.09 -4.55 0.37
N PHE A 102 17.44 -3.46 -0.03
CA PHE A 102 16.22 -3.49 -0.82
C PHE A 102 16.59 -3.29 -2.30
N TYR A 103 16.03 -4.11 -3.16
CA TYR A 103 16.16 -3.94 -4.61
C TYR A 103 14.78 -3.87 -5.26
N PRO A 104 14.56 -2.88 -6.13
CA PRO A 104 13.32 -2.76 -6.88
C PRO A 104 13.12 -3.95 -7.82
N ASP A 105 11.93 -4.52 -7.80
CA ASP A 105 11.49 -5.60 -8.68
C ASP A 105 9.98 -5.45 -8.90
N PRO A 106 9.49 -5.27 -10.14
CA PRO A 106 8.06 -5.17 -10.42
C PRO A 106 7.23 -6.38 -9.97
N LYS A 107 7.88 -7.54 -9.81
CA LYS A 107 7.29 -8.78 -9.29
C LYS A 107 7.62 -9.04 -7.83
N GLY A 108 8.20 -8.07 -7.16
CA GLY A 108 8.55 -8.16 -5.74
C GLY A 108 7.32 -8.35 -4.85
N ARG A 109 7.56 -8.87 -3.65
CA ARG A 109 6.52 -9.14 -2.68
C ARG A 109 6.21 -7.97 -1.76
N PHE A 110 7.12 -7.00 -1.68
CA PHE A 110 6.99 -5.82 -0.83
C PHE A 110 6.59 -4.60 -1.65
N LYS A 111 5.71 -3.78 -1.08
CA LYS A 111 5.38 -2.44 -1.59
C LYS A 111 5.81 -1.42 -0.54
N LEU A 112 6.64 -0.48 -0.95
CA LEU A 112 7.20 0.55 -0.07
C LEU A 112 6.79 1.94 -0.57
N SER A 113 6.19 2.73 0.30
CA SER A 113 5.97 4.16 0.07
C SER A 113 7.09 5.02 0.66
N TRP A 114 7.91 4.45 1.54
CA TRP A 114 9.05 5.13 2.13
C TRP A 114 10.22 4.17 2.36
N VAL A 115 11.40 4.60 1.97
CA VAL A 115 12.67 3.92 2.24
C VAL A 115 13.50 4.81 3.17
N PRO A 116 13.97 4.30 4.32
CA PRO A 116 14.72 5.11 5.25
C PRO A 116 16.04 5.59 4.64
N PRO A 117 16.53 6.78 5.01
CA PRO A 117 17.87 7.24 4.67
C PRO A 117 18.93 6.21 5.08
N GLN A 118 20.05 6.18 4.35
CA GLN A 118 21.09 5.15 4.52
C GLN A 118 21.58 5.03 5.96
N GLN A 119 21.70 6.14 6.71
CA GLN A 119 22.14 6.15 8.10
C GLN A 119 21.15 5.48 9.07
N LEU A 120 19.91 5.28 8.67
CA LEU A 120 18.86 4.60 9.45
C LEU A 120 18.65 3.14 9.01
N GLN A 121 19.22 2.75 7.87
CA GLN A 121 19.10 1.37 7.39
C GLN A 121 20.01 0.45 8.21
N ASN A 122 19.52 -0.77 8.47
CA ASN A 122 20.25 -1.81 9.19
C ASN A 122 20.76 -1.39 10.57
N ARG A 123 20.06 -0.46 11.22
CA ARG A 123 20.45 0.03 12.52
C ARG A 123 20.08 -0.95 13.62
N VAL A 124 21.07 -1.64 14.14
CA VAL A 124 20.92 -2.63 15.19
C VAL A 124 21.79 -2.22 16.39
N ILE A 125 21.23 -2.32 17.59
CA ILE A 125 21.96 -2.07 18.84
C ILE A 125 22.29 -3.43 19.46
N LEU A 126 23.55 -3.68 19.75
CA LEU A 126 24.00 -4.90 20.43
C LEU A 126 24.06 -4.66 21.94
N LYS A 127 23.25 -5.38 22.71
CA LYS A 127 23.28 -5.35 24.19
C LYS A 127 23.43 -6.79 24.70
N ASN A 128 24.49 -7.06 25.43
CA ASN A 128 24.75 -8.40 26.01
C ASN A 128 24.72 -9.54 24.97
N GLY A 129 25.21 -9.30 23.76
CA GLY A 129 25.19 -10.27 22.67
C GLY A 129 23.86 -10.42 21.94
N ILE A 130 22.82 -9.69 22.35
CA ILE A 130 21.50 -9.71 21.73
C ILE A 130 21.33 -8.48 20.84
N LYS A 131 20.83 -8.70 19.62
CA LYS A 131 20.52 -7.62 18.66
C LYS A 131 19.13 -7.04 18.97
N TYR A 132 19.08 -5.70 19.09
CA TYR A 132 17.84 -4.94 19.28
C TYR A 132 17.64 -3.96 18.13
N PRO A 133 16.38 -3.61 17.79
CA PRO A 133 16.07 -2.58 16.81
C PRO A 133 16.66 -1.24 17.22
N GLY A 134 17.44 -0.62 16.31
CA GLY A 134 18.05 0.68 16.59
C GLY A 134 17.15 1.89 16.38
N ASN A 135 16.02 1.69 15.69
CA ASN A 135 15.01 2.69 15.36
C ASN A 135 13.66 2.41 16.03
N GLU A 136 13.65 1.80 17.23
CA GLU A 136 12.43 1.37 17.94
C GLU A 136 11.44 2.51 18.20
N HIS A 137 11.92 3.75 18.28
CA HIS A 137 11.09 4.94 18.50
C HIS A 137 10.40 5.46 17.23
N MET A 138 10.87 5.08 16.04
CA MET A 138 10.38 5.61 14.76
C MET A 138 9.11 4.93 14.27
N GLY A 139 8.93 3.68 14.61
CA GLY A 139 7.79 2.89 14.12
C GLY A 139 7.76 1.49 14.67
N ALA A 140 6.85 0.70 14.14
CA ALA A 140 6.73 -0.72 14.45
C ALA A 140 6.08 -1.47 13.28
N PHE A 141 6.27 -2.78 13.26
CA PHE A 141 5.60 -3.68 12.34
C PHE A 141 4.49 -4.45 13.02
N GLY A 142 3.37 -4.64 12.32
CA GLY A 142 2.34 -5.61 12.63
C GLY A 142 2.47 -6.79 11.67
N CYS A 143 2.46 -8.01 12.20
CA CYS A 143 2.56 -9.23 11.41
C CYS A 143 1.40 -10.17 11.75
N ASP A 144 0.76 -10.67 10.69
CA ASP A 144 -0.20 -11.77 10.76
C ASP A 144 0.32 -12.91 9.88
N SER A 145 0.74 -14.00 10.52
CA SER A 145 1.27 -15.16 9.82
C SER A 145 0.14 -16.09 9.38
N TYR A 146 0.33 -16.77 8.26
CA TYR A 146 -0.59 -17.79 7.81
C TYR A 146 -0.27 -19.16 8.41
N ASP A 147 -1.30 -20.00 8.59
CA ASP A 147 -1.12 -21.40 8.95
C ASP A 147 -0.68 -22.22 7.71
N ILE A 148 0.21 -23.19 7.94
CA ILE A 148 0.73 -24.09 6.91
C ILE A 148 -0.26 -25.23 6.64
N SER A 149 -1.24 -25.46 7.53
CA SER A 149 -2.24 -26.48 7.35
C SER A 149 -2.99 -26.30 6.03
N GLY A 150 -3.15 -27.39 5.30
CA GLY A 150 -3.80 -27.39 3.99
C GLY A 150 -5.21 -26.78 4.06
N THR A 151 -5.48 -25.87 3.17
CA THR A 151 -6.84 -25.34 2.99
C THR A 151 -7.67 -26.32 2.19
N VAL A 152 -8.95 -26.47 2.56
CA VAL A 152 -9.90 -27.36 1.88
C VAL A 152 -10.05 -27.00 0.39
N ASP A 153 -9.84 -25.73 0.03
CA ASP A 153 -10.04 -25.20 -1.32
C ASP A 153 -8.73 -24.95 -2.11
N GLY A 154 -7.57 -25.36 -1.58
CA GLY A 154 -6.27 -25.11 -2.23
C GLY A 154 -5.82 -23.63 -2.26
N VAL A 155 -6.68 -22.69 -1.83
CA VAL A 155 -6.39 -21.26 -1.71
C VAL A 155 -6.12 -20.94 -0.24
N GLY A 156 -4.86 -21.00 0.15
CA GLY A 156 -4.46 -20.69 1.52
C GLY A 156 -4.46 -19.20 1.82
N SER A 157 -4.68 -18.85 3.09
CA SER A 157 -4.51 -17.48 3.59
C SER A 157 -3.10 -16.98 3.29
N LYS A 158 -2.96 -15.70 2.98
CA LYS A 158 -1.67 -15.04 2.86
C LYS A 158 -1.21 -14.57 4.24
N GLY A 159 0.09 -14.55 4.47
CA GLY A 159 0.66 -13.81 5.58
C GLY A 159 0.77 -12.33 5.23
N ALA A 160 0.62 -11.49 6.24
CA ALA A 160 0.69 -10.05 6.12
C ALA A 160 1.76 -9.45 7.03
N LEU A 161 2.47 -8.44 6.52
CA LEU A 161 3.34 -7.57 7.31
C LEU A 161 3.07 -6.12 6.90
N HIS A 162 2.77 -5.28 7.88
CA HIS A 162 2.60 -3.85 7.67
C HIS A 162 3.53 -3.07 8.57
N GLY A 163 4.25 -2.11 7.99
CA GLY A 163 5.07 -1.16 8.72
C GLY A 163 4.34 0.15 8.91
N LEU A 164 4.27 0.62 10.16
CA LEU A 164 3.66 1.89 10.54
C LEU A 164 4.69 2.79 11.20
N THR A 165 4.89 4.00 10.66
CA THR A 165 5.68 5.04 11.33
C THR A 165 4.84 5.69 12.43
N ARG A 166 5.50 6.01 13.54
CA ARG A 166 4.95 6.85 14.60
C ARG A 166 5.11 8.33 14.22
N PHE A 167 4.98 9.20 15.19
CA PHE A 167 5.27 10.61 15.01
C PHE A 167 6.71 10.78 14.51
N SER A 168 6.87 11.37 13.33
CA SER A 168 8.18 11.50 12.70
C SER A 168 8.95 12.66 13.27
N MET A 169 10.22 12.42 13.63
CA MET A 169 11.17 13.44 13.97
C MET A 169 12.20 13.71 12.85
N GLU A 170 12.33 12.81 11.87
CA GLU A 170 13.35 12.92 10.81
C GLU A 170 12.89 12.23 9.53
N ASN A 171 12.57 12.99 8.49
CA ASN A 171 12.39 12.52 7.09
C ASN A 171 11.53 11.27 6.87
N ALA A 172 10.77 10.83 7.86
CA ALA A 172 9.81 9.74 7.76
C ALA A 172 8.40 10.30 7.73
N PRO A 173 7.47 9.70 6.97
CA PRO A 173 6.08 10.10 7.03
C PRO A 173 5.53 9.86 8.44
N ALA A 174 4.80 10.83 9.01
CA ALA A 174 4.24 10.69 10.36
C ALA A 174 2.94 9.89 10.34
N ASN A 175 2.77 8.96 11.29
CA ASN A 175 1.55 8.15 11.46
C ASN A 175 1.04 7.49 10.17
N SER A 176 1.96 6.97 9.36
CA SER A 176 1.64 6.45 8.03
C SER A 176 2.12 5.02 7.87
N PHE A 177 1.32 4.23 7.17
CA PHE A 177 1.79 2.95 6.67
C PHE A 177 2.81 3.17 5.56
N PHE A 178 3.98 2.57 5.70
CA PHE A 178 5.08 2.74 4.74
C PHE A 178 5.49 1.45 4.04
N LEU A 179 5.05 0.31 4.55
CA LEU A 179 5.34 -0.99 3.98
C LEU A 179 4.11 -1.88 4.02
N GLU A 180 3.85 -2.51 2.89
CA GLU A 180 2.90 -3.62 2.75
C GLU A 180 3.65 -4.84 2.21
N TYR A 181 3.43 -5.98 2.86
CA TYR A 181 3.75 -7.29 2.35
C TYR A 181 2.52 -8.17 2.55
N LEU A 182 2.00 -8.71 1.47
CA LEU A 182 0.84 -9.60 1.48
C LEU A 182 1.13 -10.78 0.55
N SER A 183 1.71 -11.83 1.09
CA SER A 183 2.20 -12.95 0.29
C SER A 183 2.05 -14.29 1.00
N ARG A 184 2.01 -15.35 0.21
CA ARG A 184 2.11 -16.74 0.67
C ARG A 184 3.27 -17.41 -0.06
N PRO A 185 4.52 -17.25 0.43
CA PRO A 185 5.65 -17.98 -0.13
C PRO A 185 5.47 -19.50 0.10
N PRO A 186 6.20 -20.33 -0.66
CA PRO A 186 6.05 -21.79 -0.60
C PRO A 186 6.27 -22.40 0.79
N THR A 187 7.08 -21.78 1.63
CA THR A 187 7.36 -22.26 2.99
C THR A 187 7.24 -21.13 4.01
N ALA A 188 6.94 -21.51 5.26
CA ALA A 188 6.86 -20.55 6.36
C ALA A 188 8.23 -19.92 6.67
N GLU A 189 9.30 -20.70 6.50
CA GLU A 189 10.66 -20.19 6.70
C GLU A 189 10.95 -19.01 5.76
N MET A 190 10.51 -19.09 4.50
CA MET A 190 10.65 -17.98 3.55
C MET A 190 9.84 -16.75 3.99
N PHE A 191 8.64 -16.98 4.53
CA PHE A 191 7.82 -15.87 5.06
C PHE A 191 8.54 -15.19 6.23
N PHE A 192 8.98 -15.96 7.22
CA PHE A 192 9.65 -15.39 8.39
C PHE A 192 11.02 -14.80 8.06
N GLU A 193 11.72 -15.32 7.05
CA GLU A 193 12.96 -14.71 6.56
C GLU A 193 12.70 -13.38 5.87
N ASP A 194 11.65 -13.27 5.06
CA ASP A 194 11.19 -12.00 4.46
C ASP A 194 10.85 -10.98 5.57
N VAL A 195 10.10 -11.40 6.58
CA VAL A 195 9.75 -10.56 7.74
C VAL A 195 11.02 -10.09 8.45
N LEU A 196 11.94 -10.99 8.77
CA LEU A 196 13.18 -10.67 9.47
C LEU A 196 14.03 -9.68 8.68
N MET A 197 14.16 -9.86 7.37
CA MET A 197 14.90 -8.93 6.53
C MET A 197 14.28 -7.52 6.55
N ALA A 198 12.96 -7.40 6.50
CA ALA A 198 12.30 -6.11 6.61
C ALA A 198 12.58 -5.43 7.97
N LEU A 199 12.47 -6.19 9.07
CA LEU A 199 12.75 -5.68 10.42
C LEU A 199 14.21 -5.19 10.57
N VAL A 200 15.17 -5.96 10.05
CA VAL A 200 16.59 -5.60 10.09
C VAL A 200 16.86 -4.36 9.25
N PHE A 201 16.30 -4.30 8.03
CA PHE A 201 16.50 -3.16 7.13
C PHE A 201 16.00 -1.85 7.74
N TYR A 202 14.80 -1.86 8.33
CA TYR A 202 14.23 -0.68 8.97
C TYR A 202 14.74 -0.44 10.40
N GLY A 203 15.31 -1.45 11.04
CA GLY A 203 15.74 -1.37 12.44
C GLY A 203 14.58 -1.10 13.41
N MET A 204 13.37 -1.55 13.10
CA MET A 204 12.16 -1.34 13.88
C MET A 204 11.64 -2.62 14.52
N PRO A 205 10.93 -2.54 15.66
CA PRO A 205 10.35 -3.71 16.34
C PRO A 205 9.11 -4.23 15.61
N ILE A 206 8.75 -5.47 15.92
CA ILE A 206 7.51 -6.12 15.54
C ILE A 206 6.60 -6.27 16.76
#